data_c1f32d5e7b609c73bd19d8958f009e6d
#
_entry.id   c1f32d5e7b609c73bd19d8958f009e6d
#
_cell.length_a   1.000
_cell.length_b   1.000
_cell.length_c   1.000
_cell.angle_alpha   90.00
_cell.angle_beta   90.00
_cell.angle_gamma   90.00
#
_symmetry.space_group_name_H-M   'P 1'
#
loop_
_entity.id
_entity.type
_entity.pdbx_description
1 polymer ?
#
loop_
_entity_poly.entity_id
_entity_poly.type
_entity_poly.pdbx_seq_one_letter_code
_entity_poly.pdbx_strand_id
1 'polypeptide(L)'
;MSPLRRLVFDRRSLHAVAAGCVALAAGGVVLLRAPTPGVTAPVAVTAAPPSRDGLSRAPRRTVTGPQLTARVALSQGSVDRRAPGHVFAVVDLDADRRADEARRAPIALALVVDVSGSMAGEKIVQARRAVLDTLSAMRDDDRVALVTYSDSASVVQPLARVGAVRSRLESVVPTLETISGTNIPAGLEAGAAALGDGSDDLVRRVVLVSDGRDGSGQSLDRVASGVRLRADRGVTLSSLGVGADYDDAYMSRVADAGRGNYEFLRDGMQLRAFLGRELDAAERTNVDRASLDLDLPDGWRLHRAYGVEPESRGAHLRLPIGAMSAGEHRRVVLDLVVDPSRGPDAASAGALGMSLAWRAVPDRRDVRL
;
A
#
# COMPACT_ATOMS: atom_id res chain seq x y z
N MET A 1 1.94 11.49 40.32
CA MET A 1 0.90 11.32 39.26
C MET A 1 1.33 12.18 38.07
N SER A 2 2.01 11.60 37.10
CA SER A 2 2.50 12.30 35.89
C SER A 2 1.75 11.78 34.66
N PRO A 3 1.32 12.64 33.74
CA PRO A 3 0.58 12.21 32.58
C PRO A 3 1.49 11.66 31.48
N LEU A 4 1.16 10.47 31.01
CA LEU A 4 1.74 9.83 29.83
C LEU A 4 1.38 10.64 28.57
N ARG A 5 2.37 11.21 27.90
CA ARG A 5 2.21 11.79 26.57
C ARG A 5 2.21 10.65 25.53
N ARG A 6 1.09 10.51 24.84
CA ARG A 6 0.97 9.66 23.65
C ARG A 6 1.73 10.32 22.50
N LEU A 7 2.67 9.59 21.91
CA LEU A 7 3.33 9.96 20.65
C LEU A 7 2.41 9.52 19.50
N VAL A 8 1.86 10.50 18.79
CA VAL A 8 1.19 10.32 17.52
C VAL A 8 2.28 10.26 16.44
N PHE A 9 2.40 9.15 15.73
CA PHE A 9 3.29 9.02 14.58
C PHE A 9 2.65 9.67 13.35
N ASP A 10 3.12 10.84 12.97
CA ASP A 10 2.78 11.52 11.72
C ASP A 10 3.56 10.87 10.55
N ARG A 11 2.94 10.77 9.39
CA ARG A 11 3.55 10.29 8.11
C ARG A 11 4.86 11.02 7.74
N ARG A 12 5.10 12.19 8.28
CA ARG A 12 6.39 12.91 8.14
C ARG A 12 7.57 12.15 8.77
N SER A 13 7.31 11.26 9.72
CA SER A 13 8.34 10.45 10.38
C SER A 13 8.90 9.35 9.49
N LEU A 14 8.14 8.82 8.53
CA LEU A 14 8.65 7.85 7.55
C LEU A 14 9.66 8.50 6.58
N HIS A 15 9.45 9.77 6.23
CA HIS A 15 10.42 10.52 5.42
C HIS A 15 11.74 10.78 6.17
N ALA A 16 11.67 10.92 7.49
CA ALA A 16 12.86 11.10 8.32
C ALA A 16 13.70 9.80 8.45
N VAL A 17 13.06 8.62 8.49
CA VAL A 17 13.78 7.34 8.51
C VAL A 17 14.44 7.06 7.16
N ALA A 18 13.78 7.37 6.04
CA ALA A 18 14.37 7.28 4.70
C ALA A 18 15.53 8.29 4.52
N ALA A 19 15.38 9.52 5.06
CA ALA A 19 16.44 10.51 5.07
C ALA A 19 17.62 10.11 5.97
N GLY A 20 17.37 9.40 7.08
CA GLY A 20 18.40 8.88 7.98
C GLY A 20 19.29 7.82 7.33
N CYS A 21 18.70 6.92 6.52
CA CYS A 21 19.49 5.94 5.76
C CYS A 21 20.38 6.58 4.67
N VAL A 22 19.96 7.72 4.11
CA VAL A 22 20.76 8.48 3.12
C VAL A 22 21.82 9.34 3.81
N ALA A 23 21.59 9.79 5.06
CA ALA A 23 22.58 10.55 5.86
C ALA A 23 23.75 9.70 6.35
N LEU A 24 23.65 8.35 6.41
CA LEU A 24 24.77 7.46 6.70
C LEU A 24 25.88 7.50 5.62
N ALA A 25 25.57 8.04 4.44
CA ALA A 25 26.57 8.32 3.41
C ALA A 25 27.41 9.59 3.70
N ALA A 26 27.05 10.38 4.70
CA ALA A 26 27.68 11.68 5.01
C ALA A 26 28.41 11.74 6.37
N GLY A 27 28.74 10.61 6.98
CA GLY A 27 29.72 10.55 8.10
C GLY A 27 29.21 11.05 9.46
N GLY A 28 27.96 10.79 9.85
CA GLY A 28 27.44 11.11 11.16
C GLY A 28 26.72 9.93 11.82
N VAL A 29 27.11 9.55 13.04
CA VAL A 29 26.42 8.55 13.87
C VAL A 29 25.21 9.20 14.53
N VAL A 30 24.00 8.81 14.16
CA VAL A 30 22.78 9.18 14.88
C VAL A 30 22.30 7.98 15.68
N LEU A 31 22.40 8.08 17.01
CA LEU A 31 21.88 7.09 17.94
C LEU A 31 20.37 7.28 18.12
N LEU A 32 19.58 6.38 17.54
CA LEU A 32 18.15 6.26 17.84
C LEU A 32 17.96 5.26 18.99
N ARG A 33 17.53 5.76 20.12
CA ARG A 33 17.25 4.96 21.33
C ARG A 33 15.75 4.72 21.43
N ALA A 34 15.33 3.46 21.22
CA ALA A 34 14.00 2.99 21.62
C ALA A 34 14.13 2.26 22.97
N PRO A 35 13.28 2.51 23.96
CA PRO A 35 13.34 1.81 25.24
C PRO A 35 12.52 0.52 25.15
N THR A 36 13.21 -0.63 25.15
CA THR A 36 12.62 -1.92 25.55
C THR A 36 13.52 -2.53 26.63
N PRO A 37 12.96 -3.02 27.74
CA PRO A 37 13.76 -3.64 28.79
C PRO A 37 14.17 -5.05 28.35
N GLY A 38 15.47 -5.32 28.35
CA GLY A 38 16.01 -6.68 28.29
C GLY A 38 16.89 -7.07 27.11
N VAL A 39 17.50 -6.11 26.38
CA VAL A 39 18.44 -6.44 25.31
C VAL A 39 19.84 -5.89 25.64
N THR A 40 20.82 -6.80 25.60
CA THR A 40 22.28 -6.55 25.73
C THR A 40 22.75 -5.45 24.77
N ALA A 41 23.73 -4.66 25.23
CA ALA A 41 24.28 -3.50 24.55
C ALA A 41 24.64 -3.74 23.07
N PRO A 42 24.39 -2.74 22.19
CA PRO A 42 24.74 -2.87 20.78
C PRO A 42 26.25 -2.89 20.59
N VAL A 43 26.75 -3.87 19.85
CA VAL A 43 28.12 -3.88 19.36
C VAL A 43 28.27 -2.72 18.37
N ALA A 44 29.13 -1.76 18.69
CA ALA A 44 29.45 -0.66 17.79
C ALA A 44 30.26 -1.22 16.60
N VAL A 45 29.64 -1.37 15.45
CA VAL A 45 30.37 -1.62 14.20
C VAL A 45 30.89 -0.27 13.70
N THR A 46 32.16 0.00 13.97
CA THR A 46 32.86 1.15 13.40
C THR A 46 33.23 0.81 11.95
N ALA A 47 32.35 1.11 11.01
CA ALA A 47 32.73 1.13 9.61
C ALA A 47 33.42 2.46 9.30
N ALA A 48 34.63 2.40 8.76
CA ALA A 48 35.30 3.58 8.25
C ALA A 48 34.42 4.27 7.20
N PRO A 49 34.36 5.62 7.18
CA PRO A 49 33.51 6.32 6.19
C PRO A 49 34.00 5.97 4.77
N PRO A 50 33.08 5.61 3.85
CA PRO A 50 33.44 5.35 2.46
C PRO A 50 34.03 6.64 1.87
N SER A 51 35.17 6.52 1.18
CA SER A 51 35.76 7.63 0.45
C SER A 51 34.72 8.18 -0.55
N ARG A 52 34.65 9.52 -0.70
CA ARG A 52 33.71 10.18 -1.63
C ARG A 52 33.75 9.61 -3.06
N ASP A 53 34.85 9.04 -3.48
CA ASP A 53 35.05 8.41 -4.79
C ASP A 53 34.34 7.05 -4.93
N GLY A 54 34.03 6.33 -3.82
CA GLY A 54 33.31 5.05 -3.85
C GLY A 54 31.85 5.17 -4.26
N LEU A 55 31.17 6.25 -3.87
CA LEU A 55 29.75 6.48 -4.21
C LEU A 55 29.54 6.80 -5.71
N SER A 56 30.54 7.36 -6.36
CA SER A 56 30.48 7.68 -7.81
C SER A 56 30.51 6.43 -8.70
N ARG A 57 30.98 5.29 -8.17
CA ARG A 57 31.15 4.02 -8.92
C ARG A 57 30.09 2.96 -8.57
N ALA A 58 29.14 3.26 -7.68
CA ALA A 58 28.09 2.32 -7.33
C ALA A 58 27.23 1.99 -8.56
N PRO A 59 26.96 0.70 -8.84
CA PRO A 59 26.16 0.29 -9.99
C PRO A 59 24.76 0.91 -9.92
N ARG A 60 24.35 1.49 -11.06
CA ARG A 60 23.01 2.07 -11.21
C ARG A 60 22.39 1.55 -12.48
N ARG A 61 21.10 1.25 -12.43
CA ARG A 61 20.31 0.86 -13.57
C ARG A 61 19.01 1.64 -13.60
N THR A 62 18.65 2.11 -14.79
CA THR A 62 17.36 2.78 -15.02
C THR A 62 16.60 2.00 -16.08
N VAL A 63 15.31 1.77 -15.80
CA VAL A 63 14.35 1.21 -16.76
C VAL A 63 13.25 2.25 -16.90
N THR A 64 13.04 2.73 -18.12
CA THR A 64 12.02 3.73 -18.44
C THR A 64 11.06 3.16 -19.46
N GLY A 65 9.78 3.21 -19.15
CA GLY A 65 8.71 2.88 -20.06
C GLY A 65 7.59 3.92 -20.00
N PRO A 66 6.51 3.70 -20.74
CA PRO A 66 5.35 4.60 -20.69
C PRO A 66 4.84 4.74 -19.25
N GLN A 67 4.77 5.97 -18.74
CA GLN A 67 4.18 6.36 -17.44
C GLN A 67 4.94 5.91 -16.19
N LEU A 68 6.00 5.10 -16.29
CA LEU A 68 6.75 4.65 -15.12
C LEU A 68 8.24 4.53 -15.41
N THR A 69 9.05 5.12 -14.54
CA THR A 69 10.50 4.97 -14.53
C THR A 69 10.94 4.33 -13.22
N ALA A 70 11.75 3.28 -13.30
CA ALA A 70 12.40 2.66 -12.15
C ALA A 70 13.91 2.90 -12.21
N ARG A 71 14.50 3.32 -11.08
CA ARG A 71 15.95 3.45 -10.89
C ARG A 71 16.39 2.56 -9.75
N VAL A 72 17.32 1.66 -10.02
CA VAL A 72 17.94 0.83 -8.99
C VAL A 72 19.39 1.27 -8.82
N ALA A 73 19.78 1.55 -7.58
CA ALA A 73 21.14 1.88 -7.21
C ALA A 73 21.59 0.99 -6.05
N LEU A 74 22.81 0.47 -6.12
CA LEU A 74 23.43 -0.25 -5.02
C LEU A 74 24.29 0.71 -4.18
N SER A 75 24.38 0.45 -2.87
CA SER A 75 25.20 1.28 -1.96
C SER A 75 26.68 1.19 -2.24
N GLN A 76 27.13 0.09 -2.87
CA GLN A 76 28.54 -0.16 -3.21
C GLN A 76 28.68 -1.07 -4.42
N GLY A 77 29.77 -0.91 -5.13
CA GLY A 77 30.08 -1.69 -6.34
C GLY A 77 30.95 -2.92 -6.09
N SER A 78 31.45 -3.12 -4.88
CA SER A 78 32.30 -4.25 -4.49
C SER A 78 32.02 -4.68 -3.06
N VAL A 79 32.22 -5.97 -2.77
CA VAL A 79 32.06 -6.57 -1.43
C VAL A 79 33.38 -7.23 -1.06
N ASP A 80 33.77 -7.19 0.23
CA ASP A 80 34.92 -7.92 0.72
C ASP A 80 34.71 -9.43 0.53
N ARG A 81 35.71 -10.09 -0.04
CA ARG A 81 35.66 -11.54 -0.29
C ARG A 81 35.92 -12.40 0.96
N ARG A 82 36.29 -11.80 2.06
CA ARG A 82 36.71 -12.54 3.26
C ARG A 82 35.56 -12.81 4.23
N ALA A 83 34.50 -12.05 4.14
CA ALA A 83 33.35 -12.19 5.04
C ALA A 83 32.03 -11.78 4.35
N PRO A 84 30.89 -12.34 4.75
CA PRO A 84 29.58 -11.84 4.34
C PRO A 84 29.41 -10.37 4.67
N GLY A 85 28.84 -9.60 3.74
CA GLY A 85 28.62 -8.16 3.89
C GLY A 85 27.21 -7.75 3.48
N HIS A 86 26.78 -6.57 3.96
CA HIS A 86 25.51 -5.98 3.60
C HIS A 86 25.66 -5.03 2.40
N VAL A 87 24.75 -5.14 1.43
CA VAL A 87 24.61 -4.22 0.30
C VAL A 87 23.18 -3.71 0.27
N PHE A 88 23.01 -2.41 0.30
CA PHE A 88 21.70 -1.82 0.17
C PHE A 88 21.39 -1.54 -1.30
N ALA A 89 20.23 -2.01 -1.76
CA ALA A 89 19.66 -1.63 -3.04
C ALA A 89 18.53 -0.63 -2.81
N VAL A 90 18.63 0.55 -3.43
CA VAL A 90 17.59 1.57 -3.41
C VAL A 90 16.87 1.52 -4.76
N VAL A 91 15.57 1.35 -4.70
CA VAL A 91 14.69 1.34 -5.87
C VAL A 91 13.80 2.57 -5.81
N ASP A 92 14.01 3.49 -6.73
CA ASP A 92 13.16 4.68 -6.93
C ASP A 92 12.23 4.44 -8.10
N LEU A 93 10.95 4.61 -7.88
CA LEU A 93 9.88 4.50 -8.85
C LEU A 93 9.22 5.87 -9.00
N ASP A 94 9.22 6.39 -10.21
CA ASP A 94 8.60 7.66 -10.56
C ASP A 94 7.50 7.44 -11.58
N ALA A 95 6.25 7.69 -11.18
CA ALA A 95 5.13 7.72 -12.11
C ALA A 95 5.07 9.08 -12.81
N ASP A 96 4.99 9.07 -14.13
CA ASP A 96 4.94 10.30 -14.93
C ASP A 96 3.73 11.15 -14.56
N ARG A 97 3.86 12.46 -14.70
CA ARG A 97 2.73 13.39 -14.59
C ARG A 97 1.82 13.20 -15.81
N ARG A 98 0.53 13.03 -15.55
CA ARG A 98 -0.44 12.93 -16.65
C ARG A 98 -0.49 14.25 -17.42
N ALA A 99 -0.34 14.16 -18.74
CA ALA A 99 -0.43 15.33 -19.61
C ALA A 99 -1.88 15.76 -19.90
N ASP A 100 -2.87 14.88 -19.69
CA ASP A 100 -4.27 15.10 -20.06
C ASP A 100 -5.22 14.59 -18.98
N GLU A 101 -5.76 15.52 -18.16
CA GLU A 101 -6.75 15.21 -17.11
C GLU A 101 -8.12 14.78 -17.70
N ALA A 102 -8.38 15.05 -18.97
CA ALA A 102 -9.65 14.74 -19.63
C ALA A 102 -9.84 13.22 -19.88
N ARG A 103 -8.77 12.43 -19.81
CA ARG A 103 -8.77 10.99 -20.12
C ARG A 103 -8.53 10.11 -18.91
N ARG A 104 -9.17 10.34 -17.78
CA ARG A 104 -9.08 9.38 -16.68
C ARG A 104 -9.81 8.07 -17.00
N ALA A 105 -9.28 6.96 -16.50
CA ALA A 105 -10.00 5.69 -16.55
C ALA A 105 -11.25 5.74 -15.63
N PRO A 106 -12.35 5.05 -16.01
CA PRO A 106 -13.47 4.87 -15.12
C PRO A 106 -13.03 4.12 -13.85
N ILE A 107 -13.61 4.49 -12.71
CA ILE A 107 -13.36 3.90 -11.41
C ILE A 107 -14.43 2.86 -11.12
N ALA A 108 -14.05 1.74 -10.51
CA ALA A 108 -14.96 0.81 -9.85
C ALA A 108 -14.72 0.92 -8.33
N LEU A 109 -15.68 1.48 -7.62
CA LEU A 109 -15.65 1.69 -6.19
C LEU A 109 -16.62 0.74 -5.48
N ALA A 110 -16.14 -0.10 -4.56
CA ALA A 110 -16.97 -0.84 -3.62
C ALA A 110 -16.93 -0.11 -2.27
N LEU A 111 -18.07 0.41 -1.86
CA LEU A 111 -18.29 0.96 -0.52
C LEU A 111 -18.77 -0.18 0.38
N VAL A 112 -17.97 -0.53 1.38
CA VAL A 112 -18.24 -1.59 2.35
C VAL A 112 -18.52 -0.93 3.70
N VAL A 113 -19.78 -0.89 4.07
CA VAL A 113 -20.25 -0.11 5.21
C VAL A 113 -20.69 -1.03 6.34
N ASP A 114 -20.11 -0.82 7.49
CA ASP A 114 -20.52 -1.43 8.73
C ASP A 114 -21.92 -0.95 9.12
N VAL A 115 -22.82 -1.90 9.33
CA VAL A 115 -24.15 -1.67 9.85
C VAL A 115 -24.37 -2.41 11.19
N SER A 116 -23.28 -2.70 11.90
CA SER A 116 -23.34 -3.31 13.23
C SER A 116 -24.06 -2.41 14.25
N GLY A 117 -24.48 -3.00 15.37
CA GLY A 117 -25.21 -2.27 16.40
C GLY A 117 -24.47 -1.06 16.98
N SER A 118 -23.13 -1.09 17.00
CA SER A 118 -22.27 0.02 17.44
C SER A 118 -22.33 1.23 16.51
N MET A 119 -22.73 1.04 15.25
CA MET A 119 -22.95 2.12 14.29
C MET A 119 -24.26 2.89 14.51
N ALA A 120 -25.11 2.47 15.45
CA ALA A 120 -26.39 3.14 15.71
C ALA A 120 -26.22 4.62 16.09
N GLY A 121 -27.25 5.42 15.82
CA GLY A 121 -27.27 6.85 16.11
C GLY A 121 -26.57 7.69 15.06
N GLU A 122 -25.70 8.60 15.49
CA GLU A 122 -25.04 9.58 14.62
C GLU A 122 -24.11 8.93 13.59
N LYS A 123 -23.42 7.84 13.95
CA LYS A 123 -22.44 7.17 13.07
C LYS A 123 -23.07 6.66 11.78
N ILE A 124 -24.20 5.96 11.85
CA ILE A 124 -24.88 5.45 10.63
C ILE A 124 -25.45 6.61 9.80
N VAL A 125 -25.92 7.69 10.43
CA VAL A 125 -26.38 8.88 9.71
C VAL A 125 -25.25 9.51 8.93
N GLN A 126 -24.07 9.64 9.54
CA GLN A 126 -22.87 10.18 8.89
C GLN A 126 -22.37 9.26 7.78
N ALA A 127 -22.36 7.93 7.99
CA ALA A 127 -21.99 6.96 6.96
C ALA A 127 -22.91 7.03 5.73
N ARG A 128 -24.24 7.08 5.94
CA ARG A 128 -25.23 7.26 4.86
C ARG A 128 -24.97 8.54 4.07
N ARG A 129 -24.75 9.65 4.76
CA ARG A 129 -24.47 10.94 4.12
C ARG A 129 -23.18 10.91 3.30
N ALA A 130 -22.11 10.33 3.83
CA ALA A 130 -20.84 10.22 3.13
C ALA A 130 -20.92 9.34 1.89
N VAL A 131 -21.71 8.26 1.93
CA VAL A 131 -22.01 7.43 0.74
C VAL A 131 -22.70 8.26 -0.33
N LEU A 132 -23.73 9.05 0.03
CA LEU A 132 -24.46 9.92 -0.91
C LEU A 132 -23.57 11.02 -1.49
N ASP A 133 -22.75 11.65 -0.67
CA ASP A 133 -21.79 12.68 -1.13
C ASP A 133 -20.76 12.07 -2.10
N THR A 134 -20.29 10.84 -1.85
CA THR A 134 -19.39 10.12 -2.75
C THR A 134 -20.05 9.83 -4.08
N LEU A 135 -21.29 9.34 -4.06
CA LEU A 135 -22.08 9.11 -5.27
C LEU A 135 -22.25 10.39 -6.10
N SER A 136 -22.48 11.52 -5.43
CA SER A 136 -22.63 12.82 -6.10
C SER A 136 -21.35 13.30 -6.79
N ALA A 137 -20.17 12.93 -6.24
CA ALA A 137 -18.87 13.28 -6.80
C ALA A 137 -18.42 12.34 -7.94
N MET A 138 -18.98 11.13 -8.03
CA MET A 138 -18.67 10.16 -9.10
C MET A 138 -19.31 10.54 -10.44
N ARG A 139 -18.61 10.20 -11.53
CA ARG A 139 -19.12 10.37 -12.89
C ARG A 139 -20.11 9.26 -13.23
N ASP A 140 -20.97 9.51 -14.21
CA ASP A 140 -22.00 8.53 -14.62
C ASP A 140 -21.41 7.27 -15.27
N ASP A 141 -20.20 7.34 -15.85
CA ASP A 141 -19.48 6.21 -16.42
C ASP A 141 -18.64 5.43 -15.38
N ASP A 142 -18.43 5.98 -14.18
CA ASP A 142 -17.87 5.23 -13.07
C ASP A 142 -18.81 4.10 -12.64
N ARG A 143 -18.29 3.12 -11.91
CA ARG A 143 -19.07 2.02 -11.37
C ARG A 143 -19.01 2.01 -9.85
N VAL A 144 -20.12 1.71 -9.22
CA VAL A 144 -20.25 1.60 -7.78
C VAL A 144 -20.90 0.28 -7.40
N ALA A 145 -20.39 -0.33 -6.34
CA ALA A 145 -21.05 -1.37 -5.57
C ALA A 145 -21.24 -0.87 -4.13
N LEU A 146 -22.36 -1.23 -3.51
CA LEU A 146 -22.62 -0.98 -2.09
C LEU A 146 -22.81 -2.31 -1.39
N VAL A 147 -21.98 -2.56 -0.41
CA VAL A 147 -22.03 -3.73 0.47
C VAL A 147 -22.24 -3.24 1.89
N THR A 148 -23.16 -3.82 2.61
CA THR A 148 -23.28 -3.67 4.06
C THR A 148 -22.86 -4.94 4.75
N TYR A 149 -22.37 -4.84 5.97
CA TYR A 149 -22.06 -6.02 6.78
C TYR A 149 -22.35 -5.80 8.26
N SER A 150 -22.67 -6.91 8.90
CA SER A 150 -22.78 -7.09 10.34
C SER A 150 -22.19 -8.47 10.68
N ASP A 151 -22.93 -9.46 11.16
CA ASP A 151 -22.49 -10.86 11.27
C ASP A 151 -22.23 -11.51 9.89
N SER A 152 -22.92 -11.03 8.87
CA SER A 152 -22.76 -11.44 7.48
C SER A 152 -22.75 -10.22 6.56
N ALA A 153 -22.25 -10.39 5.35
CA ALA A 153 -22.24 -9.35 4.34
C ALA A 153 -23.46 -9.47 3.39
N SER A 154 -23.98 -8.33 2.99
CA SER A 154 -25.07 -8.22 2.01
C SER A 154 -24.72 -7.23 0.90
N VAL A 155 -24.86 -7.66 -0.35
CA VAL A 155 -24.67 -6.79 -1.51
C VAL A 155 -25.96 -6.02 -1.77
N VAL A 156 -26.03 -4.79 -1.28
CA VAL A 156 -27.18 -3.88 -1.45
C VAL A 156 -27.29 -3.43 -2.90
N GLN A 157 -26.13 -3.14 -3.53
CA GLN A 157 -26.04 -2.79 -4.93
C GLN A 157 -24.85 -3.53 -5.55
N PRO A 158 -25.08 -4.47 -6.49
CA PRO A 158 -24.01 -5.04 -7.32
C PRO A 158 -23.34 -3.96 -8.17
N LEU A 159 -22.11 -4.23 -8.62
CA LEU A 159 -21.34 -3.28 -9.42
C LEU A 159 -22.10 -2.86 -10.67
N ALA A 160 -22.41 -1.58 -10.77
CA ALA A 160 -23.13 -1.01 -11.91
C ALA A 160 -22.63 0.41 -12.20
N ARG A 161 -22.93 0.92 -13.40
CA ARG A 161 -22.64 2.32 -13.74
C ARG A 161 -23.40 3.25 -12.81
N VAL A 162 -22.72 4.27 -12.29
CA VAL A 162 -23.31 5.25 -11.37
C VAL A 162 -24.53 5.90 -11.97
N GLY A 163 -24.48 6.35 -13.25
CA GLY A 163 -25.60 6.97 -13.92
C GLY A 163 -26.87 6.07 -13.99
N ALA A 164 -26.70 4.73 -14.00
CA ALA A 164 -27.81 3.80 -14.04
C ALA A 164 -28.43 3.51 -12.66
N VAL A 165 -27.69 3.71 -11.57
CA VAL A 165 -28.12 3.30 -10.22
C VAL A 165 -28.18 4.44 -9.21
N ARG A 166 -27.76 5.65 -9.58
CA ARG A 166 -27.72 6.82 -8.71
C ARG A 166 -29.04 7.05 -7.96
N SER A 167 -30.14 7.21 -8.67
CA SER A 167 -31.45 7.48 -8.07
C SER A 167 -31.94 6.34 -7.16
N ARG A 168 -31.61 5.09 -7.53
CA ARG A 168 -31.90 3.95 -6.66
C ARG A 168 -31.10 4.02 -5.35
N LEU A 169 -29.80 4.31 -5.43
CA LEU A 169 -28.95 4.40 -4.24
C LEU A 169 -29.33 5.59 -3.36
N GLU A 170 -29.72 6.73 -3.95
CA GLU A 170 -30.25 7.88 -3.22
C GLU A 170 -31.51 7.54 -2.42
N SER A 171 -32.32 6.59 -2.89
CA SER A 171 -33.49 6.10 -2.18
C SER A 171 -33.17 5.03 -1.14
N VAL A 172 -32.21 4.13 -1.41
CA VAL A 172 -31.89 2.99 -0.54
C VAL A 172 -30.95 3.36 0.60
N VAL A 173 -29.92 4.18 0.33
CA VAL A 173 -28.91 4.51 1.35
C VAL A 173 -29.51 5.11 2.63
N PRO A 174 -30.51 6.02 2.58
CA PRO A 174 -31.16 6.53 3.79
C PRO A 174 -31.88 5.47 4.64
N THR A 175 -32.25 4.33 4.05
CA THR A 175 -32.99 3.25 4.72
C THR A 175 -32.10 2.17 5.33
N LEU A 176 -30.76 2.28 5.21
CA LEU A 176 -29.86 1.31 5.83
C LEU A 176 -30.02 1.33 7.36
N GLU A 177 -30.36 0.21 7.97
CA GLU A 177 -30.55 0.08 9.40
C GLU A 177 -29.39 -0.70 10.04
N THR A 178 -29.16 -0.47 11.32
CA THR A 178 -28.13 -1.19 12.07
C THR A 178 -28.66 -2.54 12.57
N ILE A 179 -27.79 -3.56 12.49
CA ILE A 179 -28.04 -4.95 12.88
C ILE A 179 -26.91 -5.37 13.81
N SER A 180 -27.14 -6.33 14.72
CA SER A 180 -26.10 -6.81 15.63
C SER A 180 -24.99 -7.61 14.91
N GLY A 181 -23.80 -7.64 15.53
CA GLY A 181 -22.61 -8.37 15.08
C GLY A 181 -21.68 -7.57 14.19
N THR A 182 -20.40 -8.02 14.09
CA THR A 182 -19.37 -7.36 13.27
C THR A 182 -18.42 -8.40 12.71
N ASN A 183 -18.52 -8.69 11.42
CA ASN A 183 -17.67 -9.63 10.68
C ASN A 183 -16.99 -8.86 9.53
N ILE A 184 -15.88 -8.19 9.87
CA ILE A 184 -15.09 -7.41 8.90
C ILE A 184 -14.61 -8.25 7.72
N PRO A 185 -14.05 -9.47 7.92
CA PRO A 185 -13.64 -10.34 6.80
C PRO A 185 -14.74 -10.61 5.80
N ALA A 186 -15.98 -10.86 6.26
CA ALA A 186 -17.10 -11.08 5.34
C ALA A 186 -17.42 -9.84 4.51
N GLY A 187 -17.38 -8.65 5.12
CA GLY A 187 -17.53 -7.37 4.40
C GLY A 187 -16.44 -7.15 3.36
N LEU A 188 -15.18 -7.39 3.72
CA LEU A 188 -14.03 -7.25 2.82
C LEU A 188 -14.10 -8.22 1.64
N GLU A 189 -14.46 -9.48 1.89
CA GLU A 189 -14.59 -10.48 0.86
C GLU A 189 -15.72 -10.14 -0.13
N ALA A 190 -16.88 -9.76 0.39
CA ALA A 190 -18.02 -9.37 -0.43
C ALA A 190 -17.72 -8.10 -1.25
N GLY A 191 -17.07 -7.09 -0.65
CA GLY A 191 -16.67 -5.86 -1.33
C GLY A 191 -15.69 -6.12 -2.47
N ALA A 192 -14.68 -6.94 -2.22
CA ALA A 192 -13.71 -7.30 -3.25
C ALA A 192 -14.34 -8.19 -4.35
N ALA A 193 -15.21 -9.14 -3.98
CA ALA A 193 -15.94 -9.97 -4.93
C ALA A 193 -16.88 -9.15 -5.81
N ALA A 194 -17.53 -8.13 -5.25
CA ALA A 194 -18.40 -7.23 -6.01
C ALA A 194 -17.67 -6.47 -7.13
N LEU A 195 -16.35 -6.23 -6.99
CA LEU A 195 -15.52 -5.60 -8.02
C LEU A 195 -15.06 -6.55 -9.13
N GLY A 196 -15.27 -7.86 -8.98
CA GLY A 196 -14.86 -8.87 -9.95
C GLY A 196 -13.35 -9.17 -9.92
N ASP A 197 -12.91 -9.99 -10.86
CA ASP A 197 -11.56 -10.60 -10.91
C ASP A 197 -10.48 -9.72 -11.54
N GLY A 198 -10.78 -8.51 -11.93
CA GLY A 198 -9.81 -7.60 -12.52
C GLY A 198 -9.62 -7.72 -14.04
N SER A 199 -10.51 -8.42 -14.73
CA SER A 199 -10.48 -8.54 -16.19
C SER A 199 -10.81 -7.25 -16.94
N ASP A 200 -11.54 -6.33 -16.30
CA ASP A 200 -11.91 -5.05 -16.89
C ASP A 200 -10.83 -3.97 -16.69
N ASP A 201 -10.93 -2.93 -17.49
CA ASP A 201 -9.99 -1.81 -17.53
C ASP A 201 -10.27 -0.71 -16.48
N LEU A 202 -10.78 -1.09 -15.32
CA LEU A 202 -11.22 -0.18 -14.28
C LEU A 202 -10.16 -0.04 -13.18
N VAL A 203 -10.00 1.16 -12.65
CA VAL A 203 -9.28 1.37 -11.38
C VAL A 203 -10.19 0.89 -10.26
N ARG A 204 -9.80 -0.19 -9.56
CA ARG A 204 -10.64 -0.83 -8.54
C ARG A 204 -10.23 -0.41 -7.15
N ARG A 205 -11.22 0.04 -6.37
CA ARG A 205 -11.03 0.40 -4.97
C ARG A 205 -12.12 -0.18 -4.09
N VAL A 206 -11.72 -0.71 -2.95
CA VAL A 206 -12.59 -1.01 -1.82
C VAL A 206 -12.34 0.03 -0.75
N VAL A 207 -13.40 0.61 -0.20
CA VAL A 207 -13.33 1.45 1.00
C VAL A 207 -14.18 0.80 2.07
N LEU A 208 -13.50 0.35 3.13
CA LEU A 208 -14.11 -0.21 4.32
C LEU A 208 -14.37 0.90 5.33
N VAL A 209 -15.61 1.00 5.80
CA VAL A 209 -16.02 1.91 6.87
C VAL A 209 -16.50 1.07 8.06
N SER A 210 -15.85 1.19 9.20
CA SER A 210 -16.20 0.45 10.44
C SER A 210 -15.96 1.28 11.68
N ASP A 211 -16.80 1.07 12.70
CA ASP A 211 -16.57 1.59 14.05
C ASP A 211 -16.30 0.48 15.06
N GLY A 212 -16.27 -0.77 14.63
CA GLY A 212 -16.22 -1.93 15.49
C GLY A 212 -14.92 -2.71 15.46
N ARG A 213 -14.82 -3.65 16.40
CA ARG A 213 -13.82 -4.69 16.42
C ARG A 213 -14.35 -5.91 15.69
N ASP A 214 -13.45 -6.56 14.95
CA ASP A 214 -13.83 -7.81 14.29
C ASP A 214 -14.24 -8.88 15.30
N GLY A 215 -15.47 -9.40 15.15
CA GLY A 215 -16.03 -10.49 15.93
C GLY A 215 -15.99 -11.85 15.24
N SER A 216 -15.40 -11.94 14.04
CA SER A 216 -15.39 -13.17 13.23
C SER A 216 -14.53 -14.29 13.80
N GLY A 217 -13.58 -13.96 14.69
CA GLY A 217 -12.60 -14.91 15.22
C GLY A 217 -11.51 -15.32 14.23
N GLN A 218 -11.45 -14.74 13.04
CA GLN A 218 -10.36 -14.97 12.10
C GLN A 218 -9.08 -14.22 12.53
N SER A 219 -7.92 -14.83 12.34
CA SER A 219 -6.66 -14.15 12.64
C SER A 219 -6.41 -13.01 11.65
N LEU A 220 -5.90 -11.90 12.16
CA LEU A 220 -5.55 -10.72 11.36
C LEU A 220 -4.60 -11.05 10.21
N ASP A 221 -3.61 -11.94 10.44
CA ASP A 221 -2.65 -12.35 9.40
C ASP A 221 -3.33 -13.09 8.24
N ARG A 222 -4.35 -13.90 8.51
CA ARG A 222 -5.14 -14.57 7.48
C ARG A 222 -5.93 -13.56 6.65
N VAL A 223 -6.57 -12.62 7.32
CA VAL A 223 -7.35 -11.55 6.65
C VAL A 223 -6.42 -10.67 5.81
N ALA A 224 -5.31 -10.20 6.37
CA ALA A 224 -4.32 -9.39 5.66
C ALA A 224 -3.73 -10.12 4.43
N SER A 225 -3.48 -11.44 4.54
CA SER A 225 -3.01 -12.25 3.41
C SER A 225 -4.03 -12.32 2.28
N GLY A 226 -5.32 -12.49 2.61
CA GLY A 226 -6.41 -12.47 1.63
C GLY A 226 -6.55 -11.11 0.94
N VAL A 227 -6.44 -10.03 1.70
CA VAL A 227 -6.48 -8.66 1.18
C VAL A 227 -5.28 -8.40 0.25
N ARG A 228 -4.09 -8.81 0.64
CA ARG A 228 -2.86 -8.67 -0.18
C ARG A 228 -3.01 -9.37 -1.53
N LEU A 229 -3.51 -10.61 -1.53
CA LEU A 229 -3.73 -11.35 -2.77
C LEU A 229 -4.65 -10.60 -3.76
N ARG A 230 -5.62 -9.84 -3.25
CA ARG A 230 -6.49 -9.01 -4.08
C ARG A 230 -5.81 -7.72 -4.52
N ALA A 231 -4.98 -7.13 -3.67
CA ALA A 231 -4.16 -5.97 -4.04
C ALA A 231 -3.17 -6.30 -5.16
N ASP A 232 -2.62 -7.52 -5.17
CA ASP A 232 -1.75 -8.02 -6.27
C ASP A 232 -2.49 -8.17 -7.59
N ARG A 233 -3.82 -8.31 -7.53
CA ARG A 233 -4.70 -8.33 -8.70
C ARG A 233 -5.26 -6.94 -9.08
N GLY A 234 -4.77 -5.87 -8.45
CA GLY A 234 -5.14 -4.49 -8.76
C GLY A 234 -6.37 -3.97 -8.00
N VAL A 235 -6.76 -4.59 -6.89
CA VAL A 235 -7.83 -4.08 -6.01
C VAL A 235 -7.20 -3.39 -4.82
N THR A 236 -7.13 -2.06 -4.84
CA THR A 236 -6.66 -1.28 -3.68
C THR A 236 -7.75 -1.25 -2.60
N LEU A 237 -7.36 -1.45 -1.33
CA LEU A 237 -8.28 -1.42 -0.21
C LEU A 237 -7.83 -0.38 0.81
N SER A 238 -8.70 0.60 1.04
CA SER A 238 -8.55 1.61 2.09
C SER A 238 -9.53 1.33 3.23
N SER A 239 -9.14 1.64 4.46
CA SER A 239 -9.97 1.42 5.64
C SER A 239 -10.12 2.68 6.47
N LEU A 240 -11.28 2.80 7.10
CA LEU A 240 -11.71 3.96 7.81
C LEU A 240 -12.32 3.57 9.15
N GLY A 241 -11.66 3.96 10.24
CA GLY A 241 -12.16 3.78 11.61
C GLY A 241 -13.04 4.95 12.01
N VAL A 242 -14.26 4.69 12.49
CA VAL A 242 -15.22 5.71 12.96
C VAL A 242 -15.49 5.54 14.45
N GLY A 243 -15.33 6.59 15.25
CA GLY A 243 -15.57 6.55 16.70
C GLY A 243 -14.33 6.14 17.50
N ALA A 244 -14.44 6.07 18.85
CA ALA A 244 -13.29 5.89 19.73
C ALA A 244 -12.94 4.42 20.05
N ASP A 245 -13.85 3.49 19.79
CA ASP A 245 -13.79 2.11 20.28
C ASP A 245 -13.42 1.07 19.20
N TYR A 246 -12.79 1.47 18.13
CA TYR A 246 -12.37 0.60 17.02
C TYR A 246 -10.95 0.02 17.24
N ASP A 247 -10.63 -1.03 16.50
CA ASP A 247 -9.30 -1.65 16.51
C ASP A 247 -8.38 -1.01 15.46
N ASP A 248 -7.57 -0.03 15.92
CA ASP A 248 -6.60 0.72 15.12
C ASP A 248 -5.59 -0.19 14.42
N ALA A 249 -5.05 -1.17 15.16
CA ALA A 249 -4.05 -2.09 14.64
C ALA A 249 -4.62 -2.98 13.53
N TYR A 250 -5.87 -3.44 13.69
CA TYR A 250 -6.56 -4.24 12.69
C TYR A 250 -6.80 -3.44 11.40
N MET A 251 -7.39 -2.26 11.53
CA MET A 251 -7.78 -1.42 10.39
C MET A 251 -6.56 -0.94 9.60
N SER A 252 -5.51 -0.48 10.29
CA SER A 252 -4.27 -0.06 9.62
C SER A 252 -3.57 -1.23 8.91
N ARG A 253 -3.52 -2.42 9.54
CA ARG A 253 -2.92 -3.61 8.94
C ARG A 253 -3.65 -4.09 7.69
N VAL A 254 -4.98 -4.00 7.68
CA VAL A 254 -5.81 -4.34 6.52
C VAL A 254 -5.59 -3.36 5.38
N ALA A 255 -5.54 -2.05 5.65
CA ALA A 255 -5.25 -1.03 4.64
C ALA A 255 -3.83 -1.17 4.06
N ASP A 256 -2.82 -1.42 4.91
CA ASP A 256 -1.44 -1.65 4.47
C ASP A 256 -1.35 -2.86 3.55
N ALA A 257 -1.99 -3.97 3.92
CA ALA A 257 -2.06 -5.16 3.08
C ALA A 257 -2.76 -4.89 1.74
N GLY A 258 -3.78 -4.02 1.75
CA GLY A 258 -4.54 -3.57 0.58
C GLY A 258 -3.87 -2.46 -0.22
N ARG A 259 -2.69 -1.98 0.20
CA ARG A 259 -1.96 -0.86 -0.42
C ARG A 259 -2.78 0.42 -0.52
N GLY A 260 -3.75 0.57 0.35
CA GLY A 260 -4.60 1.74 0.46
C GLY A 260 -4.21 2.65 1.62
N ASN A 261 -5.13 3.51 1.98
CA ASN A 261 -4.97 4.44 3.08
C ASN A 261 -5.78 4.00 4.29
N TYR A 262 -5.25 4.27 5.46
CA TYR A 262 -5.97 4.15 6.72
C TYR A 262 -6.13 5.54 7.34
N GLU A 263 -7.31 5.83 7.86
CA GLU A 263 -7.57 7.04 8.62
C GLU A 263 -8.57 6.77 9.74
N PHE A 264 -8.35 7.43 10.88
CA PHE A 264 -9.30 7.46 11.97
C PHE A 264 -10.11 8.75 11.93
N LEU A 265 -11.42 8.63 12.03
CA LEU A 265 -12.32 9.77 11.97
C LEU A 265 -13.08 9.95 13.28
N ARG A 266 -13.10 11.19 13.73
CA ARG A 266 -13.89 11.61 14.90
C ARG A 266 -15.31 12.05 14.52
N ASP A 267 -15.50 12.45 13.27
CA ASP A 267 -16.77 12.99 12.80
C ASP A 267 -17.02 12.73 11.31
N GLY A 268 -18.27 12.91 10.86
CA GLY A 268 -18.66 12.63 9.49
C GLY A 268 -18.14 13.62 8.46
N MET A 269 -17.63 14.77 8.86
CA MET A 269 -17.03 15.73 7.93
C MET A 269 -15.67 15.21 7.44
N GLN A 270 -14.91 14.57 8.34
CA GLN A 270 -13.65 13.90 8.00
C GLN A 270 -13.91 12.68 7.09
N LEU A 271 -15.01 11.93 7.29
CA LEU A 271 -15.41 10.82 6.43
C LEU A 271 -15.60 11.27 4.97
N ARG A 272 -16.31 12.36 4.75
CA ARG A 272 -16.48 12.93 3.41
C ARG A 272 -15.16 13.32 2.78
N ALA A 273 -14.29 13.99 3.55
CA ALA A 273 -12.99 14.41 3.06
C ALA A 273 -12.10 13.22 2.70
N PHE A 274 -12.15 12.13 3.49
CA PHE A 274 -11.43 10.91 3.18
C PHE A 274 -11.92 10.26 1.89
N LEU A 275 -13.24 10.06 1.74
CA LEU A 275 -13.81 9.48 0.52
C LEU A 275 -13.54 10.33 -0.71
N GLY A 276 -13.55 11.66 -0.57
CA GLY A 276 -13.12 12.58 -1.65
C GLY A 276 -11.67 12.35 -2.06
N ARG A 277 -10.74 12.25 -1.10
CA ARG A 277 -9.33 11.93 -1.40
C ARG A 277 -9.13 10.56 -2.04
N GLU A 278 -9.90 9.55 -1.62
CA GLU A 278 -9.84 8.22 -2.24
C GLU A 278 -10.31 8.25 -3.69
N LEU A 279 -11.36 9.00 -3.98
CA LEU A 279 -11.86 9.22 -5.34
C LEU A 279 -10.81 9.96 -6.19
N ASP A 280 -10.29 11.08 -5.68
CA ASP A 280 -9.23 11.85 -6.35
C ASP A 280 -7.97 11.01 -6.62
N ALA A 281 -7.56 10.17 -5.67
CA ALA A 281 -6.42 9.28 -5.83
C ALA A 281 -6.68 8.21 -6.91
N ALA A 282 -7.91 7.67 -6.96
CA ALA A 282 -8.31 6.75 -8.01
C ALA A 282 -8.34 7.44 -9.40
N GLU A 283 -8.86 8.67 -9.45
CA GLU A 283 -8.88 9.47 -10.69
C GLU A 283 -7.49 9.77 -11.25
N ARG A 284 -6.51 9.99 -10.38
CA ARG A 284 -5.12 10.26 -10.77
C ARG A 284 -4.27 9.01 -11.00
N THR A 285 -4.81 7.82 -10.83
CA THR A 285 -4.06 6.59 -11.09
C THR A 285 -3.66 6.51 -12.56
N ASN A 286 -2.36 6.45 -12.85
CA ASN A 286 -1.84 6.28 -14.21
C ASN A 286 -1.04 4.98 -14.39
N VAL A 287 -0.65 4.34 -13.29
CA VAL A 287 0.02 3.05 -13.24
C VAL A 287 -0.77 2.12 -12.34
N ASP A 288 -1.12 0.94 -12.82
CA ASP A 288 -1.82 -0.09 -12.06
C ASP A 288 -1.04 -1.40 -12.06
N ARG A 289 -1.18 -2.19 -11.00
CA ARG A 289 -0.55 -3.51 -10.86
C ARG A 289 0.95 -3.55 -11.13
N ALA A 290 1.67 -2.47 -10.80
CA ALA A 290 3.10 -2.43 -10.99
C ALA A 290 3.81 -3.47 -10.11
N SER A 291 4.77 -4.16 -10.68
CA SER A 291 5.68 -5.07 -9.96
C SER A 291 7.08 -4.95 -10.53
N LEU A 292 8.07 -5.06 -9.65
CA LEU A 292 9.46 -5.13 -10.02
C LEU A 292 10.01 -6.50 -9.60
N ASP A 293 10.49 -7.25 -10.57
CA ASP A 293 11.15 -8.53 -10.36
C ASP A 293 12.67 -8.33 -10.39
N LEU A 294 13.37 -8.87 -9.40
CA LEU A 294 14.82 -8.81 -9.26
C LEU A 294 15.36 -10.23 -9.14
N ASP A 295 16.33 -10.57 -10.00
CA ASP A 295 17.08 -11.81 -9.91
C ASP A 295 18.42 -11.55 -9.22
N LEU A 296 18.54 -12.07 -7.99
CA LEU A 296 19.74 -11.93 -7.19
C LEU A 296 20.85 -12.83 -7.73
N PRO A 297 22.09 -12.34 -7.85
CA PRO A 297 23.25 -13.17 -8.18
C PRO A 297 23.48 -14.27 -7.13
N ASP A 298 24.21 -15.32 -7.49
CA ASP A 298 24.60 -16.38 -6.56
C ASP A 298 25.34 -15.81 -5.33
N GLY A 299 25.00 -16.35 -4.18
CA GLY A 299 25.52 -15.87 -2.89
C GLY A 299 24.82 -14.62 -2.34
N TRP A 300 23.88 -14.03 -3.07
CA TRP A 300 23.08 -12.92 -2.59
C TRP A 300 21.76 -13.42 -2.01
N ARG A 301 21.31 -12.82 -0.91
CA ARG A 301 20.00 -13.09 -0.32
C ARG A 301 19.40 -11.85 0.29
N LEU A 302 18.09 -11.75 0.28
CA LEU A 302 17.37 -10.70 0.98
C LEU A 302 17.47 -10.92 2.50
N HIS A 303 17.91 -9.91 3.21
CA HIS A 303 17.84 -9.85 4.66
C HIS A 303 16.59 -9.11 5.13
N ARG A 304 16.33 -7.93 4.55
CA ARG A 304 15.17 -7.12 4.90
C ARG A 304 14.76 -6.21 3.74
N ALA A 305 13.45 -5.93 3.62
CA ALA A 305 12.92 -4.92 2.73
C ALA A 305 12.18 -3.84 3.53
N TYR A 306 12.22 -2.62 3.02
CA TYR A 306 11.53 -1.46 3.56
C TYR A 306 10.70 -0.81 2.45
N GLY A 307 9.44 -0.47 2.77
CA GLY A 307 8.51 0.16 1.84
C GLY A 307 7.72 -0.80 0.95
N VAL A 308 8.02 -2.10 1.01
CA VAL A 308 7.28 -3.16 0.32
C VAL A 308 7.47 -4.48 1.06
N GLU A 309 6.51 -5.38 0.95
CA GLU A 309 6.66 -6.76 1.43
C GLU A 309 6.99 -7.64 0.23
N PRO A 310 8.27 -8.06 0.07
CA PRO A 310 8.70 -8.80 -1.10
C PRO A 310 8.26 -10.26 -1.04
N GLU A 311 7.94 -10.82 -2.18
CA GLU A 311 7.79 -12.26 -2.38
C GLU A 311 9.16 -12.82 -2.80
N SER A 312 9.69 -13.76 -2.02
CA SER A 312 10.98 -14.39 -2.29
C SER A 312 10.80 -15.85 -2.69
N ARG A 313 11.41 -16.24 -3.81
CA ARG A 313 11.50 -17.63 -4.29
C ARG A 313 12.95 -17.94 -4.64
N GLY A 314 13.74 -18.29 -3.64
CA GLY A 314 15.17 -18.49 -3.82
C GLY A 314 15.88 -17.17 -4.15
N ALA A 315 16.55 -17.11 -5.30
CA ALA A 315 17.25 -15.91 -5.79
C ALA A 315 16.32 -14.89 -6.46
N HIS A 316 15.07 -15.26 -6.78
CA HIS A 316 14.10 -14.37 -7.39
C HIS A 316 13.30 -13.61 -6.33
N LEU A 317 13.30 -12.28 -6.42
CA LEU A 317 12.52 -11.36 -5.59
C LEU A 317 11.50 -10.65 -6.46
N ARG A 318 10.23 -10.76 -6.09
CA ARG A 318 9.16 -9.95 -6.64
C ARG A 318 8.77 -8.87 -5.66
N LEU A 319 8.83 -7.62 -6.09
CA LEU A 319 8.40 -6.45 -5.34
C LEU A 319 7.05 -5.98 -5.88
N PRO A 320 5.93 -6.32 -5.21
CA PRO A 320 4.61 -5.88 -5.65
C PRO A 320 4.42 -4.40 -5.28
N ILE A 321 4.46 -3.52 -6.26
CA ILE A 321 4.35 -2.07 -6.10
C ILE A 321 2.88 -1.61 -6.04
N GLY A 322 2.01 -2.20 -6.87
CA GLY A 322 0.60 -1.85 -6.95
C GLY A 322 0.32 -0.63 -7.81
N ALA A 323 -0.76 0.09 -7.50
CA ALA A 323 -1.15 1.30 -8.21
C ALA A 323 -0.30 2.50 -7.80
N MET A 324 -0.02 3.40 -8.75
CA MET A 324 0.62 4.70 -8.50
C MET A 324 -0.15 5.82 -9.20
N SER A 325 -0.29 6.93 -8.51
CA SER A 325 -0.90 8.15 -9.06
C SER A 325 0.09 8.94 -9.91
N ALA A 326 -0.44 9.74 -10.83
CA ALA A 326 0.37 10.64 -11.67
C ALA A 326 1.26 11.55 -10.81
N GLY A 327 2.56 11.55 -11.09
CA GLY A 327 3.57 12.30 -10.35
C GLY A 327 3.96 11.69 -8.99
N GLU A 328 3.45 10.52 -8.64
CA GLU A 328 3.85 9.84 -7.40
C GLU A 328 5.28 9.32 -7.52
N HIS A 329 6.04 9.54 -6.44
CA HIS A 329 7.36 8.94 -6.24
C HIS A 329 7.28 7.92 -5.11
N ARG A 330 7.82 6.71 -5.35
CA ARG A 330 7.87 5.65 -4.35
C ARG A 330 9.29 5.10 -4.24
N ARG A 331 9.78 4.97 -3.02
CA ARG A 331 11.11 4.42 -2.74
C ARG A 331 10.98 3.12 -1.95
N VAL A 332 11.72 2.12 -2.40
CA VAL A 332 11.92 0.84 -1.72
C VAL A 332 13.39 0.67 -1.42
N VAL A 333 13.73 0.21 -0.22
CA VAL A 333 15.10 -0.10 0.17
C VAL A 333 15.19 -1.58 0.54
N LEU A 334 16.14 -2.27 -0.08
CA LEU A 334 16.42 -3.68 0.18
C LEU A 334 17.77 -3.78 0.88
N ASP A 335 17.83 -4.45 2.01
CA ASP A 335 19.04 -4.89 2.68
C ASP A 335 19.37 -6.30 2.22
N LEU A 336 20.43 -6.43 1.44
CA LEU A 336 20.88 -7.67 0.83
C LEU A 336 22.16 -8.14 1.54
N VAL A 337 22.22 -9.40 1.93
CA VAL A 337 23.45 -10.03 2.41
C VAL A 337 24.12 -10.74 1.27
N VAL A 338 25.41 -10.47 1.10
CA VAL A 338 26.26 -11.11 0.10
C VAL A 338 27.23 -12.05 0.81
N ASP A 339 27.18 -13.32 0.46
CA ASP A 339 28.13 -14.34 0.94
C ASP A 339 29.10 -14.66 -0.23
N PRO A 340 30.33 -14.14 -0.17
CA PRO A 340 31.29 -14.30 -1.24
C PRO A 340 31.81 -15.75 -1.41
N SER A 341 31.60 -16.62 -0.42
CA SER A 341 31.96 -18.04 -0.50
C SER A 341 31.05 -18.86 -1.41
N ARG A 342 29.87 -18.31 -1.73
CA ARG A 342 28.83 -18.97 -2.53
C ARG A 342 28.64 -18.39 -3.94
N GLY A 343 29.40 -17.36 -4.30
CA GLY A 343 29.28 -16.70 -5.60
C GLY A 343 30.33 -17.20 -6.60
N PRO A 344 30.10 -17.02 -7.90
CA PRO A 344 31.08 -17.27 -8.93
C PRO A 344 32.29 -16.33 -8.78
N ASP A 345 33.42 -16.70 -9.40
CA ASP A 345 34.65 -15.91 -9.39
C ASP A 345 34.42 -14.43 -9.74
N ALA A 346 35.20 -13.52 -9.15
CA ALA A 346 35.01 -12.07 -9.17
C ALA A 346 34.84 -11.39 -10.52
N ALA A 347 35.15 -12.09 -11.62
CA ALA A 347 34.95 -11.59 -12.98
C ALA A 347 33.47 -11.65 -13.44
N SER A 348 32.64 -12.41 -12.74
CA SER A 348 31.22 -12.62 -13.06
C SER A 348 30.29 -12.36 -11.89
N ALA A 349 30.65 -11.42 -10.97
CA ALA A 349 29.69 -10.89 -10.00
C ALA A 349 28.44 -10.43 -10.78
N GLY A 350 27.47 -11.35 -10.88
CA GLY A 350 26.41 -11.33 -11.85
C GLY A 350 25.65 -10.00 -11.83
N ALA A 351 25.29 -9.50 -12.97
CA ALA A 351 24.43 -8.34 -13.08
C ALA A 351 23.11 -8.63 -12.35
N LEU A 352 22.70 -7.75 -11.47
CA LEU A 352 21.36 -7.80 -10.88
C LEU A 352 20.33 -7.76 -12.01
N GLY A 353 19.67 -8.89 -12.27
CA GLY A 353 18.59 -8.97 -13.25
C GLY A 353 17.40 -8.12 -12.76
N MET A 354 16.79 -7.34 -13.65
CA MET A 354 15.66 -6.51 -13.30
C MET A 354 14.65 -6.53 -14.43
N SER A 355 13.40 -6.81 -14.11
CA SER A 355 12.27 -6.59 -15.02
C SER A 355 11.14 -5.84 -14.29
N LEU A 356 10.51 -4.92 -15.02
CA LEU A 356 9.42 -4.08 -14.51
C LEU A 356 8.17 -4.37 -15.34
N ALA A 357 7.07 -4.69 -14.66
CA ALA A 357 5.79 -4.93 -15.30
C ALA A 357 4.71 -4.05 -14.65
N TRP A 358 3.81 -3.50 -15.46
CA TRP A 358 2.66 -2.71 -14.98
C TRP A 358 1.58 -2.62 -16.05
N ARG A 359 0.40 -2.16 -15.64
CA ARG A 359 -0.65 -1.74 -16.56
C ARG A 359 -0.67 -0.21 -16.64
N ALA A 360 -0.50 0.32 -17.84
CA ALA A 360 -0.65 1.75 -18.12
C ALA A 360 -2.13 2.15 -18.12
N VAL A 361 -2.50 3.21 -17.40
CA VAL A 361 -3.85 3.76 -17.28
C VAL A 361 -3.82 5.20 -17.82
N PRO A 362 -4.72 5.62 -18.71
CA PRO A 362 -5.94 4.98 -19.22
C PRO A 362 -5.73 4.12 -20.49
N ASP A 363 -4.50 4.00 -21.01
CA ASP A 363 -4.24 3.34 -22.30
C ASP A 363 -4.51 1.82 -22.27
N ARG A 364 -4.73 1.26 -21.07
CA ARG A 364 -5.11 -0.14 -20.82
C ARG A 364 -4.10 -1.15 -21.35
N ARG A 365 -2.83 -0.73 -21.44
CA ARG A 365 -1.77 -1.51 -22.02
C ARG A 365 -0.93 -2.14 -20.91
N ASP A 366 -0.78 -3.47 -20.94
CA ASP A 366 0.21 -4.16 -20.13
C ASP A 366 1.59 -3.89 -20.72
N VAL A 367 2.51 -3.43 -19.88
CA VAL A 367 3.89 -3.09 -20.23
C VAL A 367 4.82 -3.98 -19.44
N ARG A 368 5.86 -4.51 -20.10
CA ARG A 368 6.95 -5.24 -19.47
C ARG A 368 8.27 -4.83 -20.10
N LEU A 369 9.26 -4.55 -19.26
CA LEU A 369 10.61 -4.15 -19.67
C LEU A 369 11.66 -4.98 -18.95
#